data_d26fdd5b7e34a1a58ee2aaa6b2bac7ee
#
_entry.id   d26fdd5b7e34a1a58ee2aaa6b2bac7ee
#
_cell.length_a   1.000
_cell.length_b   1.000
_cell.length_c   1.000
_cell.angle_alpha   90.00
_cell.angle_beta   90.00
_cell.angle_gamma   90.00
#
_symmetry.space_group_name_H-M   'P 1'
#
loop_
_entity.id
_entity.type
_entity.pdbx_description
1 polymer ?
#
loop_
_entity_poly.entity_id
_entity_poly.type
_entity_poly.pdbx_seq_one_letter_code
_entity_poly.pdbx_strand_id
1 'polypeptide(L)'
;MADKMIIVNDANFSSEVEQSSLPVLVDFGATWCGPCKALGATLDGMIDGYEGRAKFCYVDIQEAPSAAMKFGIRSVPTVIVFKNGTPAGSLLGAVSKPKLEDLLSVVV
;
A
#
# COMPACT_ATOMS: atom_id res chain seq x y z
N MET A 1 9.08 10.39 2.20
CA MET A 1 8.61 9.31 1.34
C MET A 1 9.28 8.01 1.76
N ALA A 2 8.58 6.90 1.61
CA ALA A 2 9.14 5.59 1.94
C ALA A 2 10.23 5.20 0.95
N ASP A 3 11.41 4.80 1.45
CA ASP A 3 12.57 4.50 0.60
C ASP A 3 12.62 3.04 0.15
N LYS A 4 11.97 2.14 0.88
CA LYS A 4 12.04 0.70 0.63
C LYS A 4 10.83 0.14 -0.11
N MET A 5 9.76 0.91 -0.23
CA MET A 5 8.55 0.46 -0.89
C MET A 5 8.73 0.44 -2.41
N ILE A 6 8.06 -0.50 -3.06
CA ILE A 6 8.03 -0.59 -4.51
C ILE A 6 7.13 0.53 -5.03
N ILE A 7 7.67 1.39 -5.89
CA ILE A 7 6.89 2.48 -6.48
C ILE A 7 6.04 1.93 -7.62
N VAL A 8 4.74 2.16 -7.54
CA VAL A 8 3.77 1.62 -8.50
C VAL A 8 2.97 2.76 -9.11
N ASN A 9 2.77 2.68 -10.42
CA ASN A 9 1.94 3.60 -11.19
C ASN A 9 0.96 2.80 -12.06
N ASP A 10 0.21 3.47 -12.95
CA ASP A 10 -0.76 2.79 -13.79
C ASP A 10 -0.11 1.78 -14.76
N ALA A 11 1.17 1.98 -15.13
CA ALA A 11 1.86 1.11 -16.05
C ALA A 11 2.23 -0.25 -15.44
N ASN A 12 2.52 -0.29 -14.13
CA ASN A 12 2.98 -1.52 -13.46
C ASN A 12 2.05 -2.00 -12.34
N PHE A 13 0.89 -1.37 -12.15
CA PHE A 13 -0.03 -1.79 -11.09
C PHE A 13 -0.46 -3.25 -11.26
N SER A 14 -0.82 -3.64 -12.48
CA SER A 14 -1.26 -5.01 -12.72
C SER A 14 -0.15 -6.02 -12.41
N SER A 15 1.06 -5.80 -12.93
CA SER A 15 2.17 -6.74 -12.74
C SER A 15 2.65 -6.81 -11.28
N GLU A 16 2.72 -5.67 -10.60
CA GLU A 16 3.25 -5.63 -9.23
C GLU A 16 2.22 -6.01 -8.17
N VAL A 17 0.95 -5.70 -8.40
CA VAL A 17 -0.10 -5.90 -7.40
C VAL A 17 -1.03 -7.04 -7.78
N GLU A 18 -1.67 -6.93 -8.94
CA GLU A 18 -2.73 -7.87 -9.30
C GLU A 18 -2.21 -9.26 -9.65
N GLN A 19 -1.02 -9.35 -10.23
CA GLN A 19 -0.39 -10.61 -10.62
C GLN A 19 0.65 -11.11 -9.60
N SER A 20 0.73 -10.46 -8.44
CA SER A 20 1.72 -10.85 -7.43
C SER A 20 1.40 -12.22 -6.83
N SER A 21 2.43 -13.05 -6.69
CA SER A 21 2.33 -14.33 -6.00
C SER A 21 2.30 -14.17 -4.47
N LEU A 22 2.76 -13.02 -3.97
CA LEU A 22 2.73 -12.69 -2.54
C LEU A 22 1.57 -11.75 -2.26
N PRO A 23 1.05 -11.76 -1.03
CA PRO A 23 0.15 -10.69 -0.58
C PRO A 23 0.82 -9.34 -0.74
N VAL A 24 0.03 -8.30 -1.03
CA VAL A 24 0.55 -6.96 -1.28
C VAL A 24 -0.17 -5.95 -0.40
N LEU A 25 0.60 -5.12 0.30
CA LEU A 25 0.07 -3.93 0.95
C LEU A 25 0.32 -2.76 0.01
N VAL A 26 -0.74 -2.04 -0.35
CA VAL A 26 -0.64 -0.84 -1.20
C VAL A 26 -0.99 0.39 -0.38
N ASP A 27 -0.03 1.31 -0.31
CA ASP A 27 -0.19 2.62 0.32
C ASP A 27 -0.51 3.64 -0.76
N PHE A 28 -1.77 4.08 -0.82
CA PHE A 28 -2.20 5.14 -1.73
C PHE A 28 -1.99 6.48 -1.03
N GLY A 29 -1.12 7.29 -1.57
CA GLY A 29 -0.74 8.56 -0.96
C GLY A 29 -0.54 9.67 -1.96
N ALA A 30 0.02 10.78 -1.48
CA ALA A 30 0.36 11.93 -2.31
C ALA A 30 1.59 12.61 -1.72
N THR A 31 2.38 13.24 -2.58
CA THR A 31 3.65 13.86 -2.16
C THR A 31 3.44 15.08 -1.25
N TRP A 32 2.27 15.74 -1.35
CA TRP A 32 1.95 16.94 -0.55
C TRP A 32 1.30 16.61 0.79
N CYS A 33 1.14 15.34 1.12
CA CYS A 33 0.35 14.88 2.26
C CYS A 33 1.26 14.55 3.45
N GLY A 34 1.17 15.32 4.53
CA GLY A 34 1.94 15.09 5.75
C GLY A 34 1.67 13.73 6.39
N PRO A 35 0.40 13.36 6.64
CA PRO A 35 0.07 12.04 7.19
C PRO A 35 0.56 10.88 6.32
N CYS A 36 0.60 11.06 4.99
CA CYS A 36 1.16 10.05 4.09
C CYS A 36 2.64 9.81 4.35
N LYS A 37 3.39 10.87 4.65
CA LYS A 37 4.81 10.75 4.96
C LYS A 37 5.03 9.99 6.27
N ALA A 38 4.23 10.29 7.28
CA ALA A 38 4.31 9.59 8.57
C ALA A 38 4.00 8.10 8.40
N LEU A 39 2.96 7.77 7.64
CA LEU A 39 2.61 6.37 7.37
C LEU A 39 3.73 5.67 6.59
N GLY A 40 4.29 6.33 5.57
CA GLY A 40 5.39 5.79 4.80
C GLY A 40 6.59 5.40 5.65
N ALA A 41 6.94 6.25 6.63
CA ALA A 41 8.03 5.96 7.54
C ALA A 41 7.72 4.73 8.41
N THR A 42 6.49 4.62 8.90
CA THR A 42 6.05 3.45 9.67
C THR A 42 6.15 2.17 8.83
N LEU A 43 5.67 2.21 7.59
CA LEU A 43 5.71 1.06 6.68
C LEU A 43 7.13 0.67 6.33
N ASP A 44 8.01 1.63 6.06
CA ASP A 44 9.42 1.36 5.80
C ASP A 44 10.06 0.54 6.93
N GLY A 45 9.73 0.87 8.16
CA GLY A 45 10.24 0.16 9.33
C GLY A 45 9.68 -1.26 9.49
N MET A 46 8.63 -1.59 8.75
CA MET A 46 7.99 -2.91 8.84
C MET A 46 8.44 -3.88 7.74
N ILE A 47 8.97 -3.38 6.64
CA ILE A 47 9.20 -4.18 5.42
C ILE A 47 10.09 -5.39 5.68
N ASP A 48 11.20 -5.20 6.39
CA ASP A 48 12.15 -6.29 6.64
C ASP A 48 11.50 -7.46 7.38
N GLY A 49 10.55 -7.17 8.26
CA GLY A 49 9.84 -8.22 9.01
C GLY A 49 8.88 -9.05 8.17
N TYR A 50 8.58 -8.60 6.96
CA TYR A 50 7.64 -9.28 6.06
C TYR A 50 8.31 -9.80 4.79
N GLU A 51 9.63 -9.73 4.70
CA GLU A 51 10.36 -10.19 3.51
C GLU A 51 10.00 -11.64 3.20
N GLY A 52 9.65 -11.90 1.93
CA GLY A 52 9.20 -13.22 1.47
C GLY A 52 7.75 -13.56 1.84
N ARG A 53 7.06 -12.73 2.61
CA ARG A 53 5.68 -12.96 3.04
C ARG A 53 4.69 -11.96 2.51
N ALA A 54 5.12 -10.72 2.27
CA ALA A 54 4.27 -9.66 1.72
C ALA A 54 5.13 -8.64 1.00
N LYS A 55 4.56 -8.04 -0.04
CA LYS A 55 5.16 -6.90 -0.76
C LYS A 55 4.53 -5.61 -0.25
N PHE A 56 5.33 -4.54 -0.19
CA PHE A 56 4.86 -3.22 0.18
C PHE A 56 5.03 -2.30 -1.02
N CYS A 57 3.94 -1.76 -1.53
CA CYS A 57 3.90 -0.89 -2.69
C CYS A 57 3.37 0.49 -2.33
N TYR A 58 3.94 1.52 -2.92
CA TYR A 58 3.46 2.89 -2.79
C TYR A 58 2.88 3.36 -4.12
N VAL A 59 1.68 3.93 -4.08
CA VAL A 59 0.99 4.49 -5.24
C VAL A 59 0.70 5.96 -4.97
N ASP A 60 1.29 6.86 -5.76
CA ASP A 60 0.92 8.27 -5.77
C ASP A 60 -0.35 8.40 -6.62
N ILE A 61 -1.43 8.89 -6.02
CA ILE A 61 -2.72 8.98 -6.71
C ILE A 61 -2.70 9.91 -7.90
N GLN A 62 -1.75 10.84 -7.95
CA GLN A 62 -1.59 11.74 -9.10
C GLN A 62 -0.86 11.05 -10.26
N GLU A 63 0.03 10.12 -9.95
CA GLU A 63 0.76 9.35 -10.97
C GLU A 63 0.03 8.08 -11.38
N ALA A 64 -0.97 7.66 -10.62
CA ALA A 64 -1.75 6.46 -10.89
C ALA A 64 -3.24 6.74 -10.75
N PRO A 65 -3.80 7.65 -11.57
CA PRO A 65 -5.21 8.01 -11.45
C PRO A 65 -6.16 6.84 -11.74
N SER A 66 -5.78 5.93 -12.62
CA SER A 66 -6.61 4.78 -12.94
C SER A 66 -6.74 3.81 -11.77
N ALA A 67 -5.63 3.51 -11.10
CA ALA A 67 -5.65 2.66 -9.91
C ALA A 67 -6.44 3.31 -8.78
N ALA A 68 -6.23 4.61 -8.55
CA ALA A 68 -6.96 5.35 -7.53
C ALA A 68 -8.47 5.31 -7.78
N MET A 69 -8.88 5.51 -9.03
CA MET A 69 -10.29 5.48 -9.41
C MET A 69 -10.88 4.08 -9.28
N LYS A 70 -10.15 3.07 -9.72
CA LYS A 70 -10.61 1.67 -9.68
C LYS A 70 -10.96 1.23 -8.26
N PHE A 71 -10.18 1.67 -7.27
CA PHE A 71 -10.40 1.26 -5.88
C PHE A 71 -11.08 2.32 -5.03
N GLY A 72 -11.63 3.37 -5.67
CA GLY A 72 -12.45 4.37 -5.00
C GLY A 72 -11.70 5.19 -3.95
N ILE A 73 -10.43 5.51 -4.22
CA ILE A 73 -9.62 6.28 -3.28
C ILE A 73 -10.10 7.74 -3.27
N ARG A 74 -10.61 8.18 -2.14
CA ARG A 74 -11.16 9.54 -1.95
C ARG A 74 -10.33 10.39 -1.02
N SER A 75 -9.56 9.76 -0.15
CA SER A 75 -8.70 10.45 0.80
C SER A 75 -7.38 9.73 0.90
N VAL A 76 -6.34 10.45 1.34
CA VAL A 76 -5.00 9.91 1.51
C VAL A 76 -4.52 10.16 2.92
N PRO A 77 -3.76 9.24 3.49
CA PRO A 77 -3.43 7.94 2.92
C PRO A 77 -4.57 6.92 3.06
N THR A 78 -4.65 6.00 2.12
CA THR A 78 -5.50 4.81 2.22
C THR A 78 -4.63 3.59 1.97
N VAL A 79 -4.70 2.61 2.87
CA VAL A 79 -3.97 1.36 2.73
C VAL A 79 -4.95 0.25 2.37
N ILE A 80 -4.63 -0.50 1.33
CA ILE A 80 -5.40 -1.69 0.93
C ILE A 80 -4.45 -2.87 0.89
N VAL A 81 -4.84 -3.99 1.50
CA VAL A 81 -4.10 -5.25 1.33
C VAL A 81 -4.80 -6.11 0.31
N PHE A 82 -3.99 -6.73 -0.56
CA PHE A 82 -4.45 -7.58 -1.65
C PHE A 82 -3.96 -9.00 -1.43
N LYS A 83 -4.80 -9.96 -1.76
CA LYS A 83 -4.42 -11.36 -1.81
C LYS A 83 -4.90 -11.95 -3.13
N ASN A 84 -3.99 -12.57 -3.88
CA ASN A 84 -4.29 -13.12 -5.20
C ASN A 84 -4.92 -12.07 -6.13
N GLY A 85 -4.42 -10.83 -6.04
CA GLY A 85 -4.90 -9.73 -6.88
C GLY A 85 -6.21 -9.10 -6.46
N THR A 86 -6.80 -9.52 -5.34
CA THR A 86 -8.10 -9.05 -4.88
C THR A 86 -7.97 -8.31 -3.55
N PRO A 87 -8.61 -7.14 -3.39
CA PRO A 87 -8.63 -6.45 -2.10
C PRO A 87 -9.22 -7.33 -1.00
N ALA A 88 -8.54 -7.38 0.15
CA ALA A 88 -8.95 -8.21 1.29
C ALA A 88 -9.20 -7.40 2.56
N GLY A 89 -8.82 -6.12 2.57
CA GLY A 89 -9.05 -5.23 3.70
C GLY A 89 -8.43 -3.88 3.46
N SER A 90 -8.85 -2.88 4.23
CA SER A 90 -8.34 -1.52 4.07
C SER A 90 -8.37 -0.74 5.36
N LEU A 91 -7.53 0.32 5.44
CA LEU A 91 -7.53 1.28 6.53
C LEU A 91 -7.36 2.68 5.95
N LEU A 92 -7.98 3.66 6.60
CA LEU A 92 -7.88 5.06 6.23
C LEU A 92 -7.01 5.81 7.23
N GLY A 93 -6.20 6.73 6.72
CA GLY A 93 -5.39 7.62 7.54
C GLY A 93 -4.07 7.03 7.96
N ALA A 94 -3.28 7.82 8.68
CA ALA A 94 -1.96 7.42 9.19
C ALA A 94 -2.13 6.58 10.45
N VAL A 95 -2.54 5.35 10.26
CA VAL A 95 -2.81 4.42 11.36
C VAL A 95 -1.51 3.90 11.98
N SER A 96 -1.63 3.36 13.19
CA SER A 96 -0.49 2.85 13.94
C SER A 96 0.03 1.52 13.41
N LYS A 97 1.27 1.19 13.75
CA LYS A 97 1.89 -0.09 13.37
C LYS A 97 1.04 -1.29 13.80
N PRO A 98 0.50 -1.38 15.05
CA PRO A 98 -0.34 -2.52 15.43
C PRO A 98 -1.56 -2.71 14.53
N LYS A 99 -2.19 -1.61 14.08
CA LYS A 99 -3.33 -1.71 13.18
C LYS A 99 -2.92 -2.21 11.80
N LEU A 100 -1.74 -1.80 11.33
CA LEU A 100 -1.19 -2.28 10.07
C LEU A 100 -0.84 -3.77 10.16
N GLU A 101 -0.29 -4.20 11.29
CA GLU A 101 0.01 -5.61 11.51
C GLU A 101 -1.27 -6.46 11.54
N ASP A 102 -2.32 -5.95 12.18
CA ASP A 102 -3.63 -6.62 12.18
C ASP A 102 -4.18 -6.75 10.75
N LEU A 103 -4.07 -5.69 9.96
CA LEU A 103 -4.52 -5.72 8.57
C LEU A 103 -3.72 -6.74 7.76
N LEU A 104 -2.41 -6.75 7.90
CA LEU A 104 -1.55 -7.71 7.20
C LEU A 104 -1.85 -9.15 7.60
N SER A 105 -2.26 -9.39 8.84
CA SER A 105 -2.57 -10.73 9.33
C SER A 105 -3.73 -11.38 8.56
N VAL A 106 -4.54 -10.60 7.87
CA VAL A 106 -5.64 -11.10 7.04
C VAL A 106 -5.13 -11.80 5.77
N VAL A 107 -3.94 -11.43 5.29
CA VAL A 107 -3.43 -11.91 4.00
C VAL A 107 -2.14 -12.71 4.09
N VAL A 108 -1.41 -12.61 5.19
CA VAL A 108 -0.15 -13.37 5.35
C VAL A 108 -0.30 -14.65 6.18
#